data_37773793fa39eb0aa22f1a6b98382ee8
#
_entry.id   37773793fa39eb0aa22f1a6b98382ee8
#
_cell.length_a   1.000
_cell.length_b   1.000
_cell.length_c   1.000
_cell.angle_alpha   90.00
_cell.angle_beta   90.00
_cell.angle_gamma   90.00
#
_symmetry.space_group_name_H-M   'P 1'
#
loop_
_entity.id
_entity.type
_entity.pdbx_description
1 polymer ?
#
loop_
_entity_poly.entity_id
_entity_poly.type
_entity_poly.pdbx_seq_one_letter_code
_entity_poly.pdbx_strand_id
1 'polypeptide(L)'
;MDTSGIKFVSANFLTDDWLDNLTKAGFDRQKPTFFLWEGVTYYLSREAMEQTFRTIATNAPGSVVVFDYGTDAVIRRYRRPLGRLAKAFLKAVREPQTFWISSEPPVKQNLAALLDSYGLSLREQLDYGRETRRKRTFGGLAAAVVKSPSEN
;
A
#
# COMPACT_ATOMS: atom_id res chain seq x y z
N MET A 1 -26.55 -3.07 11.56
CA MET A 1 -25.74 -3.69 10.52
C MET A 1 -25.44 -5.12 10.98
N ASP A 2 -25.79 -6.13 10.20
CA ASP A 2 -25.50 -7.53 10.56
C ASP A 2 -24.03 -7.81 10.30
N THR A 3 -23.29 -8.20 11.34
CA THR A 3 -21.85 -8.51 11.27
C THR A 3 -21.56 -10.01 11.48
N SER A 4 -22.58 -10.87 11.42
CA SER A 4 -22.46 -12.30 11.68
C SER A 4 -21.49 -13.04 10.76
N GLY A 5 -21.22 -12.49 9.55
CA GLY A 5 -20.24 -13.01 8.60
C GLY A 5 -18.84 -12.41 8.72
N ILE A 6 -18.59 -11.47 9.65
CA ILE A 6 -17.31 -10.78 9.79
C ILE A 6 -16.51 -11.43 10.90
N LYS A 7 -15.25 -11.77 10.64
CA LYS A 7 -14.28 -12.21 11.63
C LYS A 7 -13.25 -11.11 11.88
N PHE A 8 -13.12 -10.70 13.14
CA PHE A 8 -12.09 -9.73 13.55
C PHE A 8 -10.85 -10.50 14.01
N VAL A 9 -9.71 -10.19 13.38
CA VAL A 9 -8.42 -10.80 13.72
C VAL A 9 -7.45 -9.67 14.07
N SER A 10 -6.93 -9.70 15.30
CA SER A 10 -5.93 -8.71 15.72
C SER A 10 -4.56 -9.09 15.18
N ALA A 11 -3.83 -8.11 14.65
CA ALA A 11 -2.45 -8.27 14.21
C ALA A 11 -1.69 -6.95 14.26
N ASN A 12 -0.41 -7.02 14.60
CA ASN A 12 0.52 -5.92 14.44
C ASN A 12 1.36 -6.17 13.19
N PHE A 13 1.21 -5.33 12.15
CA PHE A 13 1.92 -5.48 10.88
C PHE A 13 3.45 -5.38 10.98
N LEU A 14 3.98 -4.89 12.11
CA LEU A 14 5.42 -4.78 12.34
C LEU A 14 6.02 -6.04 12.97
N THR A 15 5.23 -6.81 13.71
CA THR A 15 5.76 -7.91 14.56
C THR A 15 5.09 -9.26 14.32
N ASP A 16 3.85 -9.25 13.81
CA ASP A 16 3.05 -10.47 13.71
C ASP A 16 3.05 -11.02 12.28
N ASP A 17 2.97 -12.33 12.16
CA ASP A 17 2.50 -12.97 10.93
C ASP A 17 0.98 -12.86 10.85
N TRP A 18 0.51 -11.74 10.30
CA TRP A 18 -0.91 -11.46 10.18
C TRP A 18 -1.64 -12.46 9.29
N LEU A 19 -0.95 -13.05 8.29
CA LEU A 19 -1.55 -14.05 7.42
C LEU A 19 -1.73 -15.39 8.13
N ASP A 20 -0.80 -15.77 9.00
CA ASP A 20 -0.94 -16.95 9.87
C ASP A 20 -2.12 -16.74 10.84
N ASN A 21 -2.25 -15.56 11.42
CA ASN A 21 -3.39 -15.23 12.29
C ASN A 21 -4.73 -15.33 11.55
N LEU A 22 -4.81 -14.85 10.30
CA LEU A 22 -5.99 -15.03 9.45
C LEU A 22 -6.26 -16.50 9.15
N THR A 23 -5.22 -17.27 8.83
CA THR A 23 -5.33 -18.70 8.52
C THR A 23 -5.86 -19.49 9.74
N LYS A 24 -5.37 -19.21 10.93
CA LYS A 24 -5.89 -19.76 12.19
C LYS A 24 -7.35 -19.41 12.43
N ALA A 25 -7.80 -18.26 11.96
CA ALA A 25 -9.19 -17.85 12.00
C ALA A 25 -10.06 -18.47 10.88
N GLY A 26 -9.48 -19.31 10.02
CA GLY A 26 -10.17 -20.02 8.94
C GLY A 26 -10.09 -19.36 7.57
N PHE A 27 -9.15 -18.46 7.36
CA PHE A 27 -8.85 -17.92 6.03
C PHE A 27 -8.15 -18.98 5.17
N ASP A 28 -8.61 -19.14 3.93
CA ASP A 28 -8.07 -20.11 2.98
C ASP A 28 -7.20 -19.42 1.93
N ARG A 29 -5.89 -19.56 2.07
CA ARG A 29 -4.87 -18.97 1.17
C ARG A 29 -4.92 -19.51 -0.25
N GLN A 30 -5.57 -20.66 -0.47
CA GLN A 30 -5.66 -21.30 -1.79
C GLN A 30 -6.83 -20.73 -2.63
N LYS A 31 -7.64 -19.88 -2.04
CA LYS A 31 -8.77 -19.23 -2.74
C LYS A 31 -8.39 -17.81 -3.16
N PRO A 32 -8.73 -17.40 -4.40
CA PRO A 32 -8.59 -16.01 -4.82
C PRO A 32 -9.28 -15.07 -3.84
N THR A 33 -8.56 -14.07 -3.39
CA THR A 33 -8.96 -13.17 -2.30
C THR A 33 -8.85 -11.72 -2.74
N PHE A 34 -9.79 -10.90 -2.29
CA PHE A 34 -9.72 -9.46 -2.42
C PHE A 34 -9.23 -8.86 -1.09
N PHE A 35 -8.06 -8.22 -1.15
CA PHE A 35 -7.48 -7.47 -0.04
C PHE A 35 -7.77 -5.98 -0.24
N LEU A 36 -8.46 -5.37 0.71
CA LEU A 36 -8.61 -3.92 0.77
C LEU A 36 -7.71 -3.37 1.87
N TRP A 37 -6.78 -2.50 1.48
CA TRP A 37 -5.77 -1.94 2.37
C TRP A 37 -5.77 -0.42 2.27
N GLU A 38 -6.76 0.20 2.88
CA GLU A 38 -7.06 1.62 2.83
C GLU A 38 -6.68 2.33 4.13
N GLY A 39 -6.03 3.50 4.03
CA GLY A 39 -5.69 4.35 5.16
C GLY A 39 -4.58 3.81 6.07
N VAL A 40 -3.84 2.77 5.66
CA VAL A 40 -2.83 2.09 6.48
C VAL A 40 -1.42 2.31 5.97
N THR A 41 -1.23 2.38 4.67
CA THR A 41 0.09 2.39 4.02
C THR A 41 0.99 3.52 4.49
N TYR A 42 0.43 4.68 4.80
CA TYR A 42 1.15 5.86 5.25
C TYR A 42 1.80 5.71 6.63
N TYR A 43 1.29 4.78 7.45
CA TYR A 43 1.75 4.57 8.84
C TYR A 43 2.79 3.47 8.97
N LEU A 44 3.03 2.71 7.90
CA LEU A 44 3.96 1.60 7.90
C LEU A 44 5.37 2.03 7.48
N SER A 45 6.37 1.36 8.02
CA SER A 45 7.73 1.47 7.52
C SER A 45 7.84 0.84 6.13
N ARG A 46 8.90 1.18 5.40
CA ARG A 46 9.17 0.56 4.10
C ARG A 46 9.23 -0.97 4.22
N GLU A 47 9.92 -1.46 5.25
CA GLU A 47 10.10 -2.90 5.50
C GLU A 47 8.76 -3.59 5.76
N ALA A 48 7.87 -2.98 6.57
CA ALA A 48 6.54 -3.52 6.84
C ALA A 48 5.66 -3.56 5.58
N MET A 49 5.73 -2.50 4.75
CA MET A 49 5.05 -2.45 3.46
C MET A 49 5.53 -3.57 2.53
N GLU A 50 6.85 -3.69 2.37
CA GLU A 50 7.47 -4.70 1.53
C GLU A 50 7.12 -6.11 1.99
N GLN A 51 7.19 -6.35 3.30
CA GLN A 51 6.79 -7.64 3.87
C GLN A 51 5.32 -7.94 3.61
N THR A 52 4.43 -6.95 3.74
CA THR A 52 3.00 -7.14 3.48
C THR A 52 2.74 -7.48 2.01
N PHE A 53 3.39 -6.81 1.05
CA PHE A 53 3.25 -7.16 -0.37
C PHE A 53 3.77 -8.57 -0.67
N ARG A 54 4.91 -8.96 -0.12
CA ARG A 54 5.44 -10.32 -0.25
C ARG A 54 4.45 -11.35 0.34
N THR A 55 3.89 -11.06 1.49
CA THR A 55 2.90 -11.93 2.15
C THR A 55 1.63 -12.06 1.31
N ILE A 56 1.11 -10.96 0.74
CA ILE A 56 -0.04 -10.99 -0.17
C ILE A 56 0.28 -11.85 -1.41
N ALA A 57 1.47 -11.71 -1.98
CA ALA A 57 1.90 -12.45 -3.17
C ALA A 57 2.00 -13.98 -2.95
N THR A 58 2.00 -14.46 -1.70
CA THR A 58 1.97 -15.90 -1.40
C THR A 58 0.57 -16.51 -1.44
N ASN A 59 -0.47 -15.72 -1.68
CA ASN A 59 -1.84 -16.22 -1.78
C ASN A 59 -2.15 -16.71 -3.20
N ALA A 60 -3.34 -17.28 -3.38
CA ALA A 60 -3.78 -17.85 -4.65
C ALA A 60 -3.57 -16.86 -5.81
N PRO A 61 -3.04 -17.31 -6.96
CA PRO A 61 -2.96 -16.51 -8.17
C PRO A 61 -4.33 -15.90 -8.53
N GLY A 62 -4.32 -14.67 -9.01
CA GLY A 62 -5.55 -13.92 -9.28
C GLY A 62 -6.15 -13.22 -8.05
N SER A 63 -5.59 -13.41 -6.86
CA SER A 63 -5.92 -12.56 -5.72
C SER A 63 -5.59 -11.10 -6.02
N VAL A 64 -6.43 -10.19 -5.54
CA VAL A 64 -6.33 -8.75 -5.82
C VAL A 64 -6.05 -8.00 -4.54
N VAL A 65 -5.14 -7.05 -4.58
CA VAL A 65 -4.98 -6.04 -3.51
C VAL A 65 -5.29 -4.66 -4.05
N VAL A 66 -6.17 -3.93 -3.35
CA VAL A 66 -6.41 -2.50 -3.57
C VAL A 66 -5.86 -1.75 -2.38
N PHE A 67 -5.04 -0.74 -2.63
CA PHE A 67 -4.39 0.05 -1.58
C PHE A 67 -4.21 1.49 -2.01
N ASP A 68 -4.18 2.38 -1.02
CA ASP A 68 -3.77 3.76 -1.21
C ASP A 68 -2.25 3.90 -1.10
N TYR A 69 -1.67 4.87 -1.77
CA TYR A 69 -0.24 5.15 -1.70
C TYR A 69 0.04 6.66 -1.71
N GLY A 70 1.12 7.04 -1.04
CA GLY A 70 1.67 8.37 -1.11
C GLY A 70 2.92 8.45 -1.99
N THR A 71 3.21 9.64 -2.53
CA THR A 71 4.46 9.92 -3.23
C THR A 71 5.34 10.88 -2.45
N ASP A 72 6.64 10.88 -2.72
CA ASP A 72 7.61 11.78 -2.11
C ASP A 72 7.37 13.27 -2.46
N ALA A 73 6.44 13.57 -3.38
CA ALA A 73 5.99 14.93 -3.65
C ALA A 73 5.39 15.60 -2.41
N VAL A 74 4.77 14.83 -1.52
CA VAL A 74 4.27 15.31 -0.21
C VAL A 74 5.43 15.86 0.61
N ILE A 75 6.51 15.07 0.76
CA ILE A 75 7.70 15.49 1.55
C ILE A 75 8.35 16.72 0.93
N ARG A 76 8.49 16.77 -0.40
CA ARG A 76 9.07 17.91 -1.13
C ARG A 76 8.26 19.19 -0.90
N ARG A 77 6.91 19.09 -0.79
CA ARG A 77 6.05 20.22 -0.46
C ARG A 77 6.26 20.72 0.97
N TYR A 78 6.48 19.82 1.93
CA TYR A 78 6.74 20.19 3.34
C TYR A 78 8.12 20.82 3.55
N ARG A 79 9.04 20.75 2.61
CA ARG A 79 10.34 21.47 2.67
C ARG A 79 10.20 22.96 2.39
N ARG A 80 9.09 23.45 1.84
CA ARG A 80 8.82 24.89 1.67
C ARG A 80 8.48 25.53 3.02
N PRO A 81 8.73 26.85 3.22
CA PRO A 81 8.55 27.51 4.52
C PRO A 81 7.17 27.29 5.15
N LEU A 82 6.11 27.38 4.37
CA LEU A 82 4.74 27.14 4.82
C LEU A 82 4.47 25.66 5.20
N GLY A 83 5.18 24.73 4.57
CA GLY A 83 5.07 23.28 4.87
C GLY A 83 5.78 22.88 6.16
N ARG A 84 6.71 23.71 6.68
CA ARG A 84 7.41 23.41 7.94
C ARG A 84 6.48 23.44 9.14
N LEU A 85 5.47 24.33 9.14
CA LEU A 85 4.42 24.37 10.17
C LEU A 85 3.54 23.10 10.13
N ALA A 86 3.13 22.67 8.93
CA ALA A 86 2.37 21.42 8.76
C ALA A 86 3.19 20.19 9.22
N LYS A 87 4.51 20.17 8.94
CA LYS A 87 5.41 19.12 9.43
C LYS A 87 5.53 19.09 10.95
N ALA A 88 5.58 20.25 11.60
CA ALA A 88 5.61 20.36 13.07
C ALA A 88 4.30 19.81 13.67
N PHE A 89 3.16 20.10 13.04
CA PHE A 89 1.86 19.57 13.45
C PHE A 89 1.80 18.04 13.30
N LEU A 90 2.20 17.48 12.15
CA LEU A 90 2.26 16.02 11.91
C LEU A 90 3.22 15.33 12.89
N LYS A 91 4.35 15.95 13.21
CA LYS A 91 5.28 15.44 14.23
C LYS A 91 4.67 15.46 15.64
N ALA A 92 3.85 16.46 15.95
CA ALA A 92 3.16 16.57 17.25
C ALA A 92 2.08 15.49 17.40
N VAL A 93 1.44 15.06 16.31
CA VAL A 93 0.44 13.97 16.29
C VAL A 93 1.08 12.58 16.36
N ARG A 94 2.42 12.48 16.36
CA ARG A 94 3.19 11.21 16.40
C ARG A 94 2.85 10.21 15.30
N GLU A 95 2.47 10.68 14.10
CA GLU A 95 2.22 9.81 12.95
C GLU A 95 3.46 9.78 12.04
N PRO A 96 4.34 8.76 12.14
CA PRO A 96 5.46 8.63 11.24
C PRO A 96 4.95 8.16 9.87
N GLN A 97 4.92 9.05 8.89
CA GLN A 97 4.67 8.67 7.50
C GLN A 97 6.01 8.29 6.87
N THR A 98 6.25 7.02 6.65
CA THR A 98 7.60 6.51 6.33
C THR A 98 7.73 5.88 4.95
N PHE A 99 6.64 5.45 4.33
CA PHE A 99 6.65 4.85 3.00
C PHE A 99 6.14 5.82 1.91
N TRP A 100 6.95 6.04 0.89
CA TRP A 100 6.64 6.91 -0.24
C TRP A 100 7.13 6.30 -1.55
N ILE A 101 6.30 6.38 -2.58
CA ILE A 101 6.68 6.04 -3.94
C ILE A 101 7.33 7.26 -4.60
N SER A 102 8.28 7.04 -5.51
CA SER A 102 8.89 8.13 -6.25
C SER A 102 7.85 8.88 -7.07
N SER A 103 7.79 10.20 -6.87
CA SER A 103 6.95 11.10 -7.67
C SER A 103 7.59 11.50 -9.01
N GLU A 104 8.79 10.98 -9.35
CA GLU A 104 9.39 11.21 -10.66
C GLU A 104 8.54 10.51 -11.73
N PRO A 105 8.11 11.23 -12.79
CA PRO A 105 7.31 10.62 -13.85
C PRO A 105 8.09 9.57 -14.64
N PRO A 106 7.40 8.53 -15.09
CA PRO A 106 6.00 8.21 -14.87
C PRO A 106 5.78 7.40 -13.59
N VAL A 107 4.99 7.94 -12.68
CA VAL A 107 4.67 7.32 -11.37
C VAL A 107 4.11 5.91 -11.53
N LYS A 108 3.28 5.70 -12.57
CA LYS A 108 2.73 4.36 -12.89
C LYS A 108 3.81 3.31 -13.10
N GLN A 109 4.89 3.65 -13.80
CA GLN A 109 5.99 2.70 -14.06
C GLN A 109 6.78 2.42 -12.78
N ASN A 110 7.01 3.44 -11.93
CA ASN A 110 7.70 3.26 -10.66
C ASN A 110 6.91 2.33 -9.74
N LEU A 111 5.58 2.52 -9.68
CA LEU A 111 4.69 1.68 -8.90
C LEU A 111 4.62 0.25 -9.47
N ALA A 112 4.51 0.10 -10.79
CA ALA A 112 4.50 -1.20 -11.45
C ALA A 112 5.79 -1.97 -11.18
N ALA A 113 6.96 -1.34 -11.32
CA ALA A 113 8.26 -1.96 -11.06
C ALA A 113 8.41 -2.39 -9.59
N LEU A 114 7.91 -1.56 -8.66
CA LEU A 114 7.92 -1.89 -7.24
C LEU A 114 7.07 -3.14 -6.96
N LEU A 115 5.83 -3.18 -7.44
CA LEU A 115 4.91 -4.30 -7.25
C LEU A 115 5.43 -5.58 -7.92
N ASP A 116 6.01 -5.44 -9.12
CA ASP A 116 6.60 -6.54 -9.86
C ASP A 116 7.69 -7.25 -9.07
N SER A 117 8.53 -6.50 -8.36
CA SER A 117 9.59 -7.05 -7.50
C SER A 117 9.07 -7.89 -6.32
N TYR A 118 7.78 -7.84 -6.02
CA TYR A 118 7.12 -8.62 -4.98
C TYR A 118 6.19 -9.72 -5.53
N GLY A 119 6.16 -9.95 -6.84
CA GLY A 119 5.29 -10.96 -7.46
C GLY A 119 3.85 -10.46 -7.68
N LEU A 120 3.66 -9.15 -7.70
CA LEU A 120 2.37 -8.50 -7.95
C LEU A 120 2.40 -7.78 -9.30
N SER A 121 1.30 -7.83 -10.06
CA SER A 121 1.14 -7.10 -11.32
C SER A 121 0.19 -5.94 -11.15
N LEU A 122 0.64 -4.70 -11.41
CA LEU A 122 -0.21 -3.51 -11.39
C LEU A 122 -1.29 -3.63 -12.49
N ARG A 123 -2.56 -3.53 -12.12
CA ARG A 123 -3.70 -3.53 -13.06
C ARG A 123 -4.22 -2.14 -13.31
N GLU A 124 -4.53 -1.43 -12.24
CA GLU A 124 -5.11 -0.09 -12.33
C GLU A 124 -4.42 0.87 -11.36
N GLN A 125 -4.41 2.13 -11.73
CA GLN A 125 -3.91 3.23 -10.91
C GLN A 125 -4.80 4.45 -11.12
N LEU A 126 -5.19 5.08 -10.02
CA LEU A 126 -5.92 6.33 -10.00
C LEU A 126 -5.15 7.34 -9.13
N ASP A 127 -4.65 8.41 -9.76
CA ASP A 127 -3.94 9.46 -9.04
C ASP A 127 -4.88 10.44 -8.34
N TYR A 128 -4.50 10.90 -7.16
CA TYR A 128 -5.18 12.00 -6.48
C TYR A 128 -4.86 13.33 -7.16
N GLY A 129 -5.77 13.79 -8.02
CA GLY A 129 -5.63 15.01 -8.81
C GLY A 129 -4.98 14.76 -10.18
N ARG A 130 -4.81 15.83 -10.95
CA ARG A 130 -4.17 15.76 -12.27
C ARG A 130 -2.67 16.00 -12.16
N GLU A 131 -1.88 15.06 -12.68
CA GLU A 131 -0.47 15.28 -12.91
C GLU A 131 -0.29 16.26 -14.09
N THR A 132 0.58 17.23 -13.92
CA THR A 132 0.97 18.18 -14.98
C THR A 132 2.49 18.32 -14.99
N ARG A 133 3.06 18.93 -16.04
CA ARG A 133 4.51 19.22 -16.09
C ARG A 133 5.04 19.97 -14.87
N ARG A 134 4.19 20.72 -14.14
CA ARG A 134 4.56 21.53 -12.98
C ARG A 134 4.03 20.99 -11.65
N LYS A 135 3.05 20.07 -11.66
CA LYS A 135 2.40 19.55 -10.45
C LYS A 135 2.43 18.03 -10.49
N ARG A 136 3.14 17.45 -9.53
CA ARG A 136 3.25 16.00 -9.33
C ARG A 136 2.09 15.51 -8.48
N THR A 137 1.64 14.27 -8.71
CA THR A 137 0.64 13.64 -7.85
C THR A 137 1.19 13.45 -6.44
N PHE A 138 0.32 13.61 -5.44
CA PHE A 138 0.67 13.38 -4.05
C PHE A 138 0.47 11.94 -3.61
N GLY A 139 -0.26 11.17 -4.39
CA GLY A 139 -0.63 9.79 -4.12
C GLY A 139 -1.79 9.35 -4.98
N GLY A 140 -2.33 8.20 -4.67
CA GLY A 140 -3.44 7.62 -5.42
C GLY A 140 -3.93 6.32 -4.81
N LEU A 141 -4.78 5.64 -5.58
CA LEU A 141 -5.20 4.27 -5.36
C LEU A 141 -4.56 3.37 -6.41
N ALA A 142 -4.24 2.16 -6.04
CA ALA A 142 -3.73 1.16 -6.96
C ALA A 142 -4.41 -0.19 -6.73
N ALA A 143 -4.65 -0.91 -7.82
CA ALA A 143 -5.07 -2.31 -7.80
C ALA A 143 -3.97 -3.17 -8.42
N ALA A 144 -3.55 -4.20 -7.71
CA ALA A 144 -2.57 -5.17 -8.17
C ALA A 144 -3.07 -6.60 -7.98
N VAL A 145 -2.57 -7.50 -8.80
CA VAL A 145 -2.97 -8.91 -8.83
C VAL A 145 -1.77 -9.80 -8.54
N VAL A 146 -1.97 -10.83 -7.74
CA VAL A 146 -0.98 -11.89 -7.53
C VAL A 146 -0.74 -12.62 -8.85
N LYS A 147 0.50 -12.65 -9.30
CA LYS A 147 0.92 -13.29 -10.55
C LYS A 147 0.72 -14.81 -10.48
N SER A 148 0.44 -15.40 -11.63
CA SER A 148 0.52 -16.85 -11.77
C SER A 148 2.00 -17.31 -11.84
N PRO A 149 2.31 -18.54 -11.45
CA PRO A 149 3.68 -19.09 -11.53
C PRO A 149 4.27 -19.05 -12.94
N SER A 150 3.44 -18.98 -13.99
CA SER A 150 3.85 -18.89 -15.38
C SER A 150 4.22 -17.46 -15.84
N GLU A 151 4.01 -16.45 -14.99
CA GLU A 151 4.28 -15.03 -15.29
C GLU A 151 5.52 -14.48 -14.56
N ASN A 152 6.27 -15.37 -13.87
CA ASN A 152 7.51 -15.03 -13.16
C ASN A 152 8.76 -15.30 -13.99
#